data_3358181a48248c40b4d14ec4c5d62097
#
_entry.id   3358181a48248c40b4d14ec4c5d62097
#
_cell.length_a   1.000
_cell.length_b   1.000
_cell.length_c   1.000
_cell.angle_alpha   90.00
_cell.angle_beta   90.00
_cell.angle_gamma   90.00
#
_symmetry.space_group_name_H-M   'P 1'
#
loop_
_entity.id
_entity.type
_entity.pdbx_description
1 polymer ?
#
loop_
_entity_poly.entity_id
_entity_poly.type
_entity_poly.pdbx_seq_one_letter_code
_entity_poly.pdbx_strand_id
1 'polypeptide(L)'
;LVGEVVGAAERALRPMGGRLNRRKCKAWSPGTTEPPGLPAGFWQPGGLLLLGTPHGEGPSRGESAPLPLGAPEVGRHLDRTLDSYRSFLAGLEDVVRNAPPNDARVQSGLLLLRLCGQGKVTHLLRTLPPELTKGFAEAIDEATERTVEALCRLDRLTPNQKAQLRLPLRGGGLGLRSQASLREVAYLGSWLGNLEGVRERCPAGTASQERFAAGDRAWARALTEAQATLGRDGVYLTEQGEVLSEPPRAAWAWSEGAAEVPQVQQALTKALDEKRSSALLQKLSPEDRSWVRSCGGRGAGAWLNTAPTTEVEKFADGDFCAAVRTRLCQEVSPPGLRCSNTHLSESRTGGACAESLDTKGTH
;
A
#
# COMPACT_ATOMS: atom_id res chain seq x y z
N LEU A 1 34.92 -19.95 4.49
CA LEU A 1 34.00 -18.98 5.15
C LEU A 1 32.53 -19.34 4.93
N VAL A 2 32.03 -19.47 3.68
CA VAL A 2 30.59 -19.74 3.44
C VAL A 2 30.19 -21.14 3.90
N GLY A 3 31.01 -22.16 3.65
CA GLY A 3 30.78 -23.51 4.18
C GLY A 3 30.75 -23.56 5.70
N GLU A 4 31.56 -22.75 6.36
CA GLU A 4 31.57 -22.60 7.82
C GLU A 4 30.29 -21.93 8.33
N VAL A 5 29.80 -20.91 7.64
CA VAL A 5 28.51 -20.25 7.99
C VAL A 5 27.35 -21.21 7.84
N VAL A 6 27.29 -22.00 6.76
CA VAL A 6 26.26 -23.03 6.57
C VAL A 6 26.32 -24.08 7.67
N GLY A 7 27.53 -24.58 7.99
CA GLY A 7 27.75 -25.52 9.08
C GLY A 7 27.41 -24.96 10.45
N ALA A 8 27.70 -23.68 10.71
CA ALA A 8 27.33 -23.01 11.94
C ALA A 8 25.81 -22.86 12.07
N ALA A 9 25.11 -22.47 11.01
CA ALA A 9 23.66 -22.37 10.97
C ALA A 9 23.00 -23.75 11.23
N GLU A 10 23.50 -24.82 10.62
CA GLU A 10 23.02 -26.20 10.87
C GLU A 10 23.23 -26.63 12.32
N ARG A 11 24.39 -26.32 12.91
CA ARG A 11 24.66 -26.60 14.33
C ARG A 11 23.73 -25.80 15.25
N ALA A 12 23.46 -24.54 14.94
CA ALA A 12 22.57 -23.71 15.75
C ALA A 12 21.10 -24.14 15.68
N LEU A 13 20.64 -24.63 14.52
CA LEU A 13 19.25 -25.07 14.33
C LEU A 13 18.97 -26.45 14.93
N ARG A 14 19.97 -27.32 14.98
CA ARG A 14 19.84 -28.73 15.41
C ARG A 14 19.26 -28.91 16.85
N PRO A 15 19.70 -28.16 17.88
CA PRO A 15 19.14 -28.26 19.21
C PRO A 15 17.66 -27.89 19.33
N MET A 16 17.20 -27.03 18.39
CA MET A 16 15.81 -26.57 18.31
C MET A 16 14.94 -27.46 17.40
N GLY A 17 15.44 -28.61 16.96
CA GLY A 17 14.74 -29.49 16.02
C GLY A 17 14.66 -28.95 14.59
N GLY A 18 15.30 -27.80 14.31
CA GLY A 18 15.31 -27.17 13.00
C GLY A 18 16.30 -27.80 12.03
N ARG A 19 16.02 -27.73 10.76
CA ARG A 19 16.92 -28.15 9.67
C ARG A 19 17.06 -27.05 8.63
N LEU A 20 18.29 -26.82 8.18
CA LEU A 20 18.53 -25.89 7.09
C LEU A 20 18.02 -26.47 5.76
N ASN A 21 17.14 -25.73 5.08
CA ASN A 21 16.71 -26.12 3.74
C ASN A 21 17.75 -25.68 2.72
N ARG A 22 18.72 -26.52 2.43
CA ARG A 22 19.84 -26.24 1.51
C ARG A 22 19.38 -25.84 0.10
N ARG A 23 18.23 -26.34 -0.38
CA ARG A 23 17.69 -25.95 -1.71
C ARG A 23 17.26 -24.50 -1.77
N LYS A 24 16.88 -23.90 -0.62
CA LYS A 24 16.52 -22.50 -0.50
C LYS A 24 17.69 -21.58 -0.13
N CYS A 25 18.84 -22.14 0.23
CA CYS A 25 20.03 -21.37 0.51
C CYS A 25 20.60 -20.82 -0.78
N LYS A 26 20.83 -19.52 -0.81
CA LYS A 26 21.43 -18.82 -1.94
C LYS A 26 22.55 -17.92 -1.42
N ALA A 27 23.56 -17.73 -2.23
CA ALA A 27 24.70 -16.87 -1.94
C ALA A 27 24.93 -15.93 -3.12
N TRP A 28 25.24 -14.71 -2.81
CA TRP A 28 25.61 -13.68 -3.77
C TRP A 28 26.66 -12.76 -3.15
N SER A 29 27.50 -12.19 -3.97
CA SER A 29 28.44 -11.15 -3.58
C SER A 29 28.58 -10.14 -4.73
N PRO A 30 28.98 -8.90 -4.46
CA PRO A 30 29.22 -7.88 -5.49
C PRO A 30 30.40 -8.20 -6.44
N GLY A 31 30.78 -9.44 -6.61
CA GLY A 31 31.78 -9.93 -7.53
C GLY A 31 31.16 -10.96 -8.48
N THR A 32 31.68 -11.04 -9.68
CA THR A 32 31.16 -11.92 -10.74
C THR A 32 31.60 -13.37 -10.59
N THR A 33 32.54 -13.66 -9.69
CA THR A 33 33.11 -14.98 -9.50
C THR A 33 32.54 -15.70 -8.29
N GLU A 34 32.13 -16.95 -8.51
CA GLU A 34 31.72 -17.85 -7.44
C GLU A 34 32.86 -18.03 -6.41
N PRO A 35 32.62 -17.76 -5.12
CA PRO A 35 33.62 -18.00 -4.09
C PRO A 35 33.97 -19.49 -3.99
N PRO A 36 35.25 -19.84 -3.79
CA PRO A 36 35.66 -21.24 -3.66
C PRO A 36 35.01 -21.88 -2.43
N GLY A 37 34.62 -23.15 -2.56
CA GLY A 37 34.02 -23.94 -1.47
C GLY A 37 32.54 -23.68 -1.25
N LEU A 38 31.85 -23.00 -2.16
CA LEU A 38 30.40 -22.84 -2.10
C LEU A 38 29.70 -24.16 -2.51
N PRO A 39 28.67 -24.63 -1.79
CA PRO A 39 27.92 -25.80 -2.24
C PRO A 39 27.26 -25.56 -3.61
N ALA A 40 27.23 -26.59 -4.45
CA ALA A 40 26.66 -26.50 -5.80
C ALA A 40 25.21 -25.96 -5.78
N GLY A 41 24.91 -24.99 -6.66
CA GLY A 41 23.59 -24.37 -6.80
C GLY A 41 23.27 -23.31 -5.78
N PHE A 42 24.19 -22.94 -4.87
CA PHE A 42 24.00 -21.80 -3.97
C PHE A 42 24.29 -20.48 -4.66
N TRP A 43 25.27 -20.46 -5.57
CA TRP A 43 25.68 -19.24 -6.25
C TRP A 43 24.61 -18.68 -7.18
N GLN A 44 24.40 -17.39 -7.09
CA GLN A 44 23.47 -16.63 -7.93
C GLN A 44 24.24 -15.46 -8.56
N PRO A 45 24.75 -15.58 -9.79
CA PRO A 45 25.59 -14.54 -10.40
C PRO A 45 24.85 -13.23 -10.67
N GLY A 46 23.55 -13.26 -10.90
CA GLY A 46 22.74 -12.07 -11.18
C GLY A 46 22.11 -11.41 -9.97
N GLY A 47 22.38 -11.91 -8.76
CA GLY A 47 21.73 -11.42 -7.55
C GLY A 47 20.83 -12.45 -6.88
N LEU A 48 20.20 -12.07 -5.78
CA LEU A 48 19.29 -12.94 -5.05
C LEU A 48 18.05 -12.18 -4.56
N LEU A 49 17.00 -12.94 -4.28
CA LEU A 49 15.83 -12.43 -3.58
C LEU A 49 16.02 -12.64 -2.08
N LEU A 50 16.10 -11.54 -1.32
CA LEU A 50 16.16 -11.57 0.14
C LEU A 50 14.83 -11.05 0.69
N LEU A 51 14.09 -11.90 1.39
CA LEU A 51 12.76 -11.55 1.92
C LEU A 51 11.81 -10.96 0.87
N GLY A 52 11.89 -11.45 -0.37
CA GLY A 52 11.04 -10.96 -1.47
C GLY A 52 11.56 -9.69 -2.16
N THR A 53 12.70 -9.14 -1.71
CA THR A 53 13.32 -7.97 -2.34
C THR A 53 14.50 -8.40 -3.20
N PRO A 54 14.62 -7.92 -4.44
CA PRO A 54 15.75 -8.22 -5.29
C PRO A 54 17.01 -7.47 -4.83
N HIS A 55 18.11 -8.22 -4.71
CA HIS A 55 19.46 -7.72 -4.47
C HIS A 55 20.37 -8.25 -5.58
N GLY A 56 21.08 -7.37 -6.27
CA GLY A 56 21.91 -7.75 -7.41
C GLY A 56 23.06 -6.78 -7.64
N GLU A 57 23.90 -7.06 -8.64
CA GLU A 57 24.98 -6.18 -9.05
C GLU A 57 24.45 -4.89 -9.69
N GLY A 58 25.07 -3.77 -9.28
CA GLY A 58 25.05 -2.54 -10.04
C GLY A 58 26.11 -2.51 -11.12
N PRO A 59 26.12 -1.46 -11.95
CA PRO A 59 27.16 -1.26 -12.93
C PRO A 59 28.53 -1.23 -12.27
N SER A 60 29.51 -1.77 -12.99
CA SER A 60 30.88 -2.02 -12.56
C SER A 60 31.53 -0.85 -11.83
N ARG A 61 32.37 -1.20 -10.84
CA ARG A 61 33.24 -0.30 -10.07
C ARG A 61 34.00 0.66 -11.01
N GLY A 62 33.72 1.93 -10.91
CA GLY A 62 34.50 2.97 -11.60
C GLY A 62 33.81 4.32 -11.66
N GLU A 63 32.53 4.36 -11.61
CA GLU A 63 31.75 5.59 -11.51
C GLU A 63 31.08 5.64 -10.15
N SER A 64 30.98 6.80 -9.56
CA SER A 64 30.20 7.11 -8.35
C SER A 64 28.71 6.90 -8.64
N ALA A 65 28.37 5.71 -9.09
CA ALA A 65 27.03 5.37 -9.51
C ALA A 65 26.17 5.10 -8.29
N PRO A 66 24.96 5.64 -8.29
CA PRO A 66 23.95 5.27 -7.32
C PRO A 66 23.76 3.75 -7.30
N LEU A 67 23.26 3.23 -6.17
CA LEU A 67 22.92 1.81 -5.99
C LEU A 67 22.52 1.12 -7.30
N PRO A 68 22.75 -0.19 -7.43
CA PRO A 68 22.41 -0.99 -8.61
C PRO A 68 20.91 -1.05 -8.92
N LEU A 69 20.30 0.08 -8.93
CA LEU A 69 18.87 0.32 -8.95
C LEU A 69 18.31 0.31 -10.37
N GLY A 70 19.17 0.25 -11.35
CA GLY A 70 18.80 0.05 -12.74
C GLY A 70 19.03 -1.38 -13.21
N ALA A 71 19.32 -2.33 -12.30
CA ALA A 71 19.51 -3.71 -12.67
C ALA A 71 18.24 -4.24 -13.36
N PRO A 72 18.34 -4.82 -14.55
CA PRO A 72 17.22 -5.44 -15.27
C PRO A 72 16.43 -6.44 -14.39
N GLU A 73 17.10 -7.00 -13.38
CA GLU A 73 16.51 -7.91 -12.40
C GLU A 73 15.44 -7.26 -11.51
N VAL A 74 15.66 -6.01 -11.08
CA VAL A 74 14.69 -5.28 -10.27
C VAL A 74 13.42 -5.03 -11.09
N GLY A 75 13.57 -4.54 -12.32
CA GLY A 75 12.44 -4.35 -13.24
C GLY A 75 11.70 -5.66 -13.48
N ARG A 76 12.40 -6.72 -13.85
CA ARG A 76 11.81 -8.06 -14.06
C ARG A 76 11.13 -8.62 -12.80
N HIS A 77 11.63 -8.29 -11.61
CA HIS A 77 10.98 -8.71 -10.36
C HIS A 77 9.70 -7.93 -10.11
N LEU A 78 9.71 -6.63 -10.33
CA LEU A 78 8.53 -5.78 -10.22
C LEU A 78 7.44 -6.20 -11.21
N ASP A 79 7.81 -6.50 -12.47
CA ASP A 79 6.89 -6.98 -13.49
C ASP A 79 6.24 -8.32 -13.08
N ARG A 80 7.05 -9.30 -12.64
CA ARG A 80 6.53 -10.59 -12.14
C ARG A 80 5.61 -10.42 -10.94
N THR A 81 5.93 -9.49 -10.05
CA THR A 81 5.09 -9.21 -8.87
C THR A 81 3.78 -8.54 -9.28
N LEU A 82 3.81 -7.64 -10.27
CA LEU A 82 2.63 -7.03 -10.85
C LEU A 82 1.72 -8.07 -11.53
N ASP A 83 2.30 -9.00 -12.28
CA ASP A 83 1.54 -10.08 -12.91
C ASP A 83 0.93 -11.03 -11.89
N SER A 84 1.67 -11.34 -10.81
CA SER A 84 1.13 -12.10 -9.68
C SER A 84 -0.01 -11.36 -8.97
N TYR A 85 0.10 -10.04 -8.84
CA TYR A 85 -0.97 -9.22 -8.28
C TYR A 85 -2.20 -9.19 -9.18
N ARG A 86 -2.03 -9.01 -10.49
CA ARG A 86 -3.12 -9.08 -11.47
C ARG A 86 -3.81 -10.44 -11.47
N SER A 87 -3.04 -11.52 -11.35
CA SER A 87 -3.57 -12.88 -11.23
C SER A 87 -4.40 -13.06 -9.95
N PHE A 88 -3.96 -12.47 -8.84
CA PHE A 88 -4.73 -12.44 -7.59
C PHE A 88 -6.06 -11.69 -7.79
N LEU A 89 -6.05 -10.53 -8.45
CA LEU A 89 -7.26 -9.75 -8.72
C LEU A 89 -8.23 -10.51 -9.63
N ALA A 90 -7.72 -11.11 -10.70
CA ALA A 90 -8.54 -11.94 -11.61
C ALA A 90 -9.16 -13.15 -10.88
N GLY A 91 -8.40 -13.82 -10.01
CA GLY A 91 -8.91 -14.89 -9.17
C GLY A 91 -10.01 -14.40 -8.20
N LEU A 92 -9.87 -13.19 -7.67
CA LEU A 92 -10.88 -12.59 -6.81
C LEU A 92 -12.18 -12.29 -7.57
N GLU A 93 -12.07 -11.71 -8.77
CA GLU A 93 -13.22 -11.47 -9.66
C GLU A 93 -13.90 -12.78 -10.07
N ASP A 94 -13.13 -13.83 -10.34
CA ASP A 94 -13.65 -15.14 -10.69
C ASP A 94 -14.42 -15.78 -9.53
N VAL A 95 -13.87 -15.74 -8.32
CA VAL A 95 -14.56 -16.22 -7.10
C VAL A 95 -15.87 -15.46 -6.90
N VAL A 96 -15.86 -14.12 -7.00
CA VAL A 96 -17.08 -13.32 -6.85
C VAL A 96 -18.12 -13.63 -7.93
N ARG A 97 -17.69 -13.93 -9.16
CA ARG A 97 -18.59 -14.27 -10.27
C ARG A 97 -19.23 -15.64 -10.10
N ASN A 98 -18.47 -16.63 -9.64
CA ASN A 98 -18.85 -18.04 -9.65
C ASN A 98 -19.37 -18.57 -8.30
N ALA A 99 -19.19 -17.85 -7.19
CA ALA A 99 -19.71 -18.25 -5.89
C ALA A 99 -21.26 -18.23 -5.88
N PRO A 100 -21.93 -18.97 -5.00
CA PRO A 100 -23.38 -18.96 -4.87
C PRO A 100 -23.94 -17.56 -4.59
N PRO A 101 -25.11 -17.19 -5.15
CA PRO A 101 -25.61 -15.80 -5.07
C PRO A 101 -25.87 -15.26 -3.67
N ASN A 102 -26.06 -16.13 -2.69
CA ASN A 102 -26.45 -15.76 -1.32
C ASN A 102 -25.24 -15.63 -0.36
N ASP A 103 -24.00 -15.73 -0.86
CA ASP A 103 -22.80 -15.79 0.00
C ASP A 103 -22.10 -14.46 0.21
N ALA A 104 -22.80 -13.34 0.06
CA ALA A 104 -22.21 -11.98 0.23
C ALA A 104 -20.87 -11.84 -0.53
N ARG A 105 -20.85 -12.26 -1.80
CA ARG A 105 -19.66 -12.40 -2.64
C ARG A 105 -18.88 -11.10 -2.80
N VAL A 106 -19.60 -10.02 -3.13
CA VAL A 106 -18.99 -8.71 -3.37
C VAL A 106 -18.42 -8.14 -2.07
N GLN A 107 -19.15 -8.31 -0.95
CA GLN A 107 -18.66 -7.92 0.37
C GLN A 107 -17.36 -8.65 0.72
N SER A 108 -17.34 -9.98 0.57
CA SER A 108 -16.15 -10.80 0.82
C SER A 108 -15.01 -10.44 -0.12
N GLY A 109 -15.30 -10.23 -1.40
CA GLY A 109 -14.32 -9.85 -2.41
C GLY A 109 -13.65 -8.52 -2.09
N LEU A 110 -14.44 -7.50 -1.76
CA LEU A 110 -13.89 -6.18 -1.38
C LEU A 110 -13.09 -6.24 -0.07
N LEU A 111 -13.54 -7.03 0.90
CA LEU A 111 -12.83 -7.22 2.16
C LEU A 111 -11.47 -7.92 1.94
N LEU A 112 -11.42 -8.98 1.14
CA LEU A 112 -10.19 -9.67 0.77
C LEU A 112 -9.23 -8.75 0.01
N LEU A 113 -9.73 -7.95 -0.93
CA LEU A 113 -8.93 -6.96 -1.64
C LEU A 113 -8.26 -5.97 -0.68
N ARG A 114 -9.01 -5.49 0.31
CA ARG A 114 -8.50 -4.53 1.30
C ARG A 114 -7.50 -5.15 2.27
N LEU A 115 -7.78 -6.32 2.80
CA LEU A 115 -6.96 -6.95 3.84
C LEU A 115 -5.75 -7.70 3.25
N CYS A 116 -5.94 -8.37 2.13
CA CYS A 116 -4.90 -9.23 1.55
C CYS A 116 -4.20 -8.57 0.35
N GLY A 117 -4.94 -7.84 -0.50
CA GLY A 117 -4.39 -7.28 -1.72
C GLY A 117 -3.30 -6.24 -1.45
N GLN A 118 -3.59 -5.24 -0.64
CA GLN A 118 -2.65 -4.15 -0.39
C GLN A 118 -1.35 -4.60 0.30
N GLY A 119 -1.43 -5.56 1.20
CA GLY A 119 -0.26 -6.10 1.91
C GLY A 119 0.75 -6.81 1.02
N LYS A 120 0.30 -7.34 -0.12
CA LYS A 120 1.15 -8.12 -1.05
C LYS A 120 2.33 -7.34 -1.63
N VAL A 121 2.19 -6.04 -1.79
CA VAL A 121 3.18 -5.21 -2.50
C VAL A 121 3.89 -4.19 -1.60
N THR A 122 3.35 -3.90 -0.43
CA THR A 122 3.87 -2.86 0.46
C THR A 122 5.32 -3.10 0.90
N HIS A 123 5.76 -4.36 1.00
CA HIS A 123 7.14 -4.67 1.37
C HIS A 123 8.16 -4.15 0.35
N LEU A 124 7.81 -4.16 -0.95
CA LEU A 124 8.68 -3.60 -2.00
C LEU A 124 8.79 -2.09 -1.89
N LEU A 125 7.71 -1.41 -1.51
CA LEU A 125 7.72 0.04 -1.30
C LEU A 125 8.56 0.45 -0.08
N ARG A 126 8.73 -0.45 0.88
CA ARG A 126 9.58 -0.24 2.06
C ARG A 126 11.06 -0.44 1.80
N THR A 127 11.40 -1.27 0.83
CA THR A 127 12.77 -1.76 0.63
C THR A 127 13.42 -1.17 -0.61
N LEU A 128 12.64 -0.82 -1.62
CA LEU A 128 13.14 -0.21 -2.85
C LEU A 128 12.87 1.29 -2.85
N PRO A 129 13.81 2.10 -3.35
CA PRO A 129 13.61 3.53 -3.54
C PRO A 129 12.32 3.86 -4.30
N PRO A 130 11.61 4.94 -3.90
CA PRO A 130 10.33 5.32 -4.51
C PRO A 130 10.40 5.55 -6.02
N GLU A 131 11.51 6.04 -6.51
CA GLU A 131 11.75 6.27 -7.93
C GLU A 131 11.61 4.99 -8.76
N LEU A 132 12.17 3.87 -8.27
CA LEU A 132 12.10 2.58 -8.96
C LEU A 132 10.71 1.96 -8.93
N THR A 133 9.97 2.21 -7.87
CA THR A 133 8.65 1.62 -7.67
C THR A 133 7.51 2.47 -8.23
N LYS A 134 7.81 3.63 -8.86
CA LYS A 134 6.80 4.57 -9.35
C LYS A 134 5.80 3.91 -10.32
N GLY A 135 6.27 3.44 -11.46
CA GLY A 135 5.41 2.82 -12.47
C GLY A 135 4.72 1.54 -11.99
N PHE A 136 5.43 0.76 -11.15
CA PHE A 136 4.85 -0.41 -10.50
C PHE A 136 3.68 -0.05 -9.58
N ALA A 137 3.85 0.93 -8.70
CA ALA A 137 2.82 1.36 -7.76
C ALA A 137 1.60 1.99 -8.46
N GLU A 138 1.84 2.77 -9.52
CA GLU A 138 0.78 3.32 -10.38
C GLU A 138 -0.02 2.20 -11.08
N ALA A 139 0.65 1.17 -11.60
CA ALA A 139 0.00 0.03 -12.22
C ALA A 139 -0.81 -0.82 -11.22
N ILE A 140 -0.34 -0.96 -9.98
CA ILE A 140 -1.10 -1.61 -8.89
C ILE A 140 -2.37 -0.82 -8.58
N ASP A 141 -2.27 0.50 -8.47
CA ASP A 141 -3.41 1.38 -8.20
C ASP A 141 -4.46 1.28 -9.31
N GLU A 142 -4.04 1.33 -10.57
CA GLU A 142 -4.94 1.20 -11.72
C GLU A 142 -5.63 -0.18 -11.76
N ALA A 143 -4.88 -1.25 -11.52
CA ALA A 143 -5.44 -2.59 -11.48
C ALA A 143 -6.46 -2.73 -10.34
N THR A 144 -6.15 -2.18 -9.16
CA THR A 144 -7.05 -2.17 -8.00
C THR A 144 -8.35 -1.41 -8.30
N GLU A 145 -8.26 -0.23 -8.92
CA GLU A 145 -9.43 0.58 -9.31
C GLU A 145 -10.36 -0.18 -10.26
N ARG A 146 -9.79 -0.78 -11.31
CA ARG A 146 -10.57 -1.59 -12.27
C ARG A 146 -11.27 -2.77 -11.61
N THR A 147 -10.57 -3.44 -10.69
CA THR A 147 -11.17 -4.56 -9.96
C THR A 147 -12.32 -4.07 -9.06
N VAL A 148 -12.19 -2.94 -8.38
CA VAL A 148 -13.31 -2.38 -7.59
C VAL A 148 -14.48 -1.99 -8.48
N GLU A 149 -14.22 -1.35 -9.64
CA GLU A 149 -15.25 -1.05 -10.64
C GLU A 149 -16.00 -2.33 -11.05
N ALA A 150 -15.28 -3.41 -11.34
CA ALA A 150 -15.85 -4.69 -11.75
C ALA A 150 -16.62 -5.38 -10.62
N LEU A 151 -16.03 -5.52 -9.43
CA LEU A 151 -16.64 -6.20 -8.28
C LEU A 151 -17.91 -5.52 -7.81
N CYS A 152 -17.87 -4.19 -7.67
CA CYS A 152 -18.99 -3.39 -7.14
C CYS A 152 -19.92 -2.87 -8.24
N ARG A 153 -19.74 -3.30 -9.49
CA ARG A 153 -20.51 -2.86 -10.66
C ARG A 153 -20.61 -1.35 -10.77
N LEU A 154 -19.50 -0.67 -10.51
CA LEU A 154 -19.43 0.78 -10.57
C LEU A 154 -19.31 1.26 -12.01
N ASP A 155 -19.78 2.46 -12.28
CA ASP A 155 -19.38 3.20 -13.47
C ASP A 155 -17.91 3.59 -13.35
N ARG A 156 -17.29 3.96 -14.47
CA ARG A 156 -15.89 4.39 -14.45
C ARG A 156 -15.70 5.53 -13.46
N LEU A 157 -14.78 5.33 -12.52
CA LEU A 157 -14.53 6.28 -11.44
C LEU A 157 -13.97 7.60 -11.96
N THR A 158 -14.59 8.69 -11.59
CA THR A 158 -14.07 10.05 -11.80
C THR A 158 -12.82 10.29 -10.92
N PRO A 159 -12.00 11.31 -11.22
CA PRO A 159 -10.84 11.64 -10.39
C PRO A 159 -11.18 11.88 -8.91
N ASN A 160 -12.32 12.49 -8.60
CA ASN A 160 -12.77 12.72 -7.23
C ASN A 160 -13.18 11.41 -6.54
N GLN A 161 -13.88 10.53 -7.25
CA GLN A 161 -14.27 9.22 -6.73
C GLN A 161 -13.05 8.32 -6.50
N LYS A 162 -12.05 8.35 -7.39
CA LYS A 162 -10.76 7.68 -7.17
C LYS A 162 -10.04 8.21 -5.94
N ALA A 163 -10.03 9.52 -5.75
CA ALA A 163 -9.45 10.14 -4.56
C ALA A 163 -10.20 9.71 -3.30
N GLN A 164 -11.54 9.68 -3.33
CA GLN A 164 -12.37 9.23 -2.22
C GLN A 164 -12.17 7.74 -1.91
N LEU A 165 -12.17 6.87 -2.93
CA LEU A 165 -11.92 5.43 -2.79
C LEU A 165 -10.65 5.15 -1.97
N ARG A 166 -9.60 5.95 -2.20
CA ARG A 166 -8.28 5.80 -1.57
C ARG A 166 -8.22 6.31 -0.13
N LEU A 167 -9.17 7.13 0.31
CA LEU A 167 -9.22 7.59 1.70
C LEU A 167 -9.47 6.42 2.67
N PRO A 168 -8.99 6.55 3.92
CA PRO A 168 -9.35 5.61 4.97
C PRO A 168 -10.87 5.62 5.23
N LEU A 169 -11.40 4.56 5.82
CA LEU A 169 -12.85 4.47 6.11
C LEU A 169 -13.36 5.65 6.94
N ARG A 170 -12.57 6.08 7.92
CA ARG A 170 -12.87 7.26 8.77
C ARG A 170 -12.84 8.59 8.00
N GLY A 171 -12.25 8.60 6.81
CA GLY A 171 -12.28 9.76 5.90
C GLY A 171 -13.38 9.69 4.85
N GLY A 172 -14.31 8.74 4.96
CA GLY A 172 -15.38 8.53 3.98
C GLY A 172 -15.00 7.71 2.76
N GLY A 173 -13.77 7.17 2.71
CA GLY A 173 -13.28 6.33 1.62
C GLY A 173 -13.58 4.84 1.78
N LEU A 174 -13.04 4.02 0.88
CA LEU A 174 -13.12 2.56 0.95
C LEU A 174 -11.90 1.92 1.62
N GLY A 175 -10.91 2.70 2.05
CA GLY A 175 -9.71 2.19 2.70
C GLY A 175 -8.72 1.48 1.77
N LEU A 176 -8.85 1.66 0.46
CA LEU A 176 -7.96 1.14 -0.56
C LEU A 176 -6.88 2.18 -0.88
N ARG A 177 -5.92 2.33 0.02
CA ARG A 177 -4.86 3.35 -0.12
C ARG A 177 -4.04 3.18 -1.39
N SER A 178 -3.72 4.30 -2.02
CA SER A 178 -2.86 4.33 -3.20
C SER A 178 -1.44 3.90 -2.87
N GLN A 179 -0.94 2.89 -3.57
CA GLN A 179 0.44 2.43 -3.44
C GLN A 179 1.41 3.48 -4.01
N ALA A 180 1.03 4.14 -5.10
CA ALA A 180 1.78 5.26 -5.67
C ALA A 180 2.01 6.38 -4.66
N SER A 181 1.07 6.57 -3.78
CA SER A 181 1.10 7.59 -2.74
C SER A 181 1.79 7.19 -1.46
N LEU A 182 1.86 5.89 -1.21
CA LEU A 182 2.50 5.35 -0.02
C LEU A 182 4.00 5.09 -0.20
N ARG A 183 4.53 5.18 -1.41
CA ARG A 183 5.94 4.87 -1.72
C ARG A 183 6.91 5.60 -0.80
N GLU A 184 6.81 6.92 -0.79
CA GLU A 184 7.69 7.80 -0.02
C GLU A 184 7.56 7.53 1.47
N VAL A 185 6.32 7.42 1.95
CA VAL A 185 6.01 7.16 3.35
C VAL A 185 6.52 5.79 3.79
N ALA A 186 6.33 4.76 2.95
CA ALA A 186 6.76 3.40 3.26
C ALA A 186 8.29 3.30 3.31
N TYR A 187 8.97 3.92 2.35
CA TYR A 187 10.43 3.95 2.27
C TYR A 187 11.04 4.71 3.45
N LEU A 188 10.61 5.95 3.70
CA LEU A 188 11.05 6.75 4.85
C LEU A 188 10.77 6.03 6.16
N GLY A 189 9.56 5.51 6.33
CA GLY A 189 9.17 4.81 7.54
C GLY A 189 9.96 3.55 7.81
N SER A 190 10.35 2.83 6.75
CA SER A 190 11.21 1.64 6.87
C SER A 190 12.62 2.00 7.32
N TRP A 191 13.22 3.02 6.71
CA TRP A 191 14.58 3.44 7.06
C TRP A 191 14.65 4.08 8.44
N LEU A 192 13.82 5.07 8.72
CA LEU A 192 13.85 5.83 9.96
C LEU A 192 13.43 4.99 11.18
N GLY A 193 12.53 4.02 10.99
CA GLY A 193 12.12 3.11 12.06
C GLY A 193 13.09 1.95 12.33
N ASN A 194 14.19 1.83 11.57
CA ASN A 194 15.20 0.78 11.75
C ASN A 194 16.65 1.35 11.78
N LEU A 195 16.78 2.64 11.94
CA LEU A 195 18.05 3.34 11.79
C LEU A 195 19.11 2.87 12.78
N GLU A 196 18.71 2.71 14.05
CA GLU A 196 19.60 2.27 15.11
C GLU A 196 20.06 0.83 14.87
N GLY A 197 19.15 -0.05 14.51
CA GLY A 197 19.51 -1.43 14.16
C GLY A 197 20.43 -1.56 12.94
N VAL A 198 20.40 -0.58 12.02
CA VAL A 198 21.38 -0.49 10.92
C VAL A 198 22.74 -0.01 11.43
N ARG A 199 22.76 1.02 12.29
CA ARG A 199 23.98 1.54 12.92
C ARG A 199 24.70 0.50 13.75
N GLU A 200 23.99 -0.24 14.59
CA GLU A 200 24.56 -1.32 15.42
C GLU A 200 25.21 -2.43 14.59
N ARG A 201 24.67 -2.72 13.41
CA ARG A 201 25.20 -3.76 12.51
C ARG A 201 26.30 -3.27 11.58
N CYS A 202 26.57 -1.97 11.55
CA CYS A 202 27.69 -1.38 10.83
C CYS A 202 28.80 -1.07 11.86
N PRO A 203 29.80 -1.96 12.05
CA PRO A 203 30.84 -1.80 13.07
C PRO A 203 31.58 -0.47 12.89
N ALA A 204 31.87 0.20 14.03
CA ALA A 204 32.64 1.43 14.06
C ALA A 204 34.01 1.26 13.35
N GLY A 205 34.42 2.25 12.60
CA GLY A 205 35.72 2.28 11.90
C GLY A 205 35.76 1.39 10.62
N THR A 206 34.64 0.84 10.18
CA THR A 206 34.58 0.19 8.86
C THR A 206 34.34 1.22 7.76
N ALA A 207 34.87 0.96 6.57
CA ALA A 207 34.57 1.76 5.36
C ALA A 207 33.04 1.84 5.07
N SER A 208 32.25 0.93 5.66
CA SER A 208 30.80 0.95 5.63
C SER A 208 30.21 2.04 6.52
N GLN A 209 30.80 2.31 7.69
CA GLN A 209 30.33 3.37 8.59
C GLN A 209 30.69 4.75 8.06
N GLU A 210 31.93 4.95 7.58
CA GLU A 210 32.34 6.20 6.93
C GLU A 210 31.47 6.51 5.70
N ARG A 211 31.15 5.50 4.93
CA ARG A 211 30.25 5.64 3.80
C ARG A 211 28.77 5.80 4.20
N PHE A 212 28.35 5.35 5.36
CA PHE A 212 27.03 5.61 5.92
C PHE A 212 26.94 7.08 6.39
N ALA A 213 28.03 7.59 6.99
CA ALA A 213 28.15 8.96 7.47
C ALA A 213 28.21 9.99 6.35
N ALA A 214 28.89 9.70 5.26
CA ALA A 214 29.14 10.67 4.18
C ALA A 214 27.89 11.13 3.40
N GLY A 215 26.69 10.54 3.64
CA GLY A 215 25.44 10.99 3.00
C GLY A 215 25.41 10.86 1.47
N ASP A 216 26.51 10.42 0.87
CA ASP A 216 26.74 10.40 -0.59
C ASP A 216 26.16 9.14 -1.27
N ARG A 217 25.31 8.40 -0.55
CA ARG A 217 24.74 7.16 -1.09
C ARG A 217 23.39 7.38 -1.73
N ALA A 218 23.12 6.56 -2.73
CA ALA A 218 21.85 6.58 -3.44
C ALA A 218 20.63 6.40 -2.53
N TRP A 219 20.74 5.61 -1.45
CA TRP A 219 19.67 5.47 -0.47
C TRP A 219 19.44 6.75 0.34
N ALA A 220 20.50 7.49 0.71
CA ALA A 220 20.38 8.78 1.39
C ALA A 220 19.76 9.84 0.48
N ARG A 221 20.17 9.87 -0.78
CA ARG A 221 19.51 10.70 -1.81
C ARG A 221 18.05 10.35 -1.97
N ALA A 222 17.73 9.06 -2.08
CA ALA A 222 16.34 8.59 -2.18
C ALA A 222 15.50 8.98 -0.96
N LEU A 223 16.06 8.99 0.26
CA LEU A 223 15.38 9.50 1.46
C LEU A 223 15.12 11.01 1.36
N THR A 224 16.11 11.79 0.93
CA THR A 224 15.98 13.25 0.75
C THR A 224 14.93 13.57 -0.33
N GLU A 225 14.94 12.84 -1.44
CA GLU A 225 13.94 12.98 -2.51
C GLU A 225 12.54 12.58 -2.07
N ALA A 226 12.41 11.49 -1.30
CA ALA A 226 11.15 11.06 -0.73
C ALA A 226 10.57 12.13 0.21
N GLN A 227 11.41 12.73 1.06
CA GLN A 227 11.01 13.84 1.93
C GLN A 227 10.59 15.07 1.13
N ALA A 228 11.34 15.44 0.10
CA ALA A 228 11.01 16.55 -0.76
C ALA A 228 9.68 16.34 -1.51
N THR A 229 9.39 15.10 -1.89
CA THR A 229 8.12 14.72 -2.52
C THR A 229 6.95 14.85 -1.55
N LEU A 230 7.08 14.35 -0.32
CA LEU A 230 6.06 14.54 0.72
C LEU A 230 5.86 16.02 1.07
N GLY A 231 6.94 16.81 1.06
CA GLY A 231 6.86 18.27 1.27
C GLY A 231 6.00 18.97 0.21
N ARG A 232 5.99 18.51 -1.02
CA ARG A 232 5.07 19.01 -2.07
C ARG A 232 3.60 18.68 -1.78
N ASP A 233 3.36 17.57 -1.09
CA ASP A 233 2.02 17.20 -0.61
C ASP A 233 1.66 17.91 0.73
N GLY A 234 2.54 18.79 1.23
CA GLY A 234 2.36 19.53 2.48
C GLY A 234 2.55 18.66 3.74
N VAL A 235 3.33 17.60 3.64
CA VAL A 235 3.71 16.74 4.77
C VAL A 235 5.22 16.83 4.95
N TYR A 236 5.65 17.27 6.11
CA TYR A 236 7.06 17.51 6.42
C TYR A 236 7.49 16.70 7.64
N LEU A 237 8.75 16.31 7.67
CA LEU A 237 9.36 15.61 8.78
C LEU A 237 10.49 16.48 9.35
N THR A 238 10.57 16.62 10.68
CA THR A 238 11.70 17.28 11.34
C THR A 238 12.83 16.29 11.57
N GLU A 239 14.02 16.79 11.92
CA GLU A 239 15.17 15.95 12.31
C GLU A 239 14.86 15.08 13.54
N GLN A 240 13.95 15.54 14.40
CA GLN A 240 13.49 14.81 15.58
C GLN A 240 12.37 13.79 15.26
N GLY A 241 11.94 13.73 13.99
CA GLY A 241 10.90 12.80 13.53
C GLY A 241 9.47 13.27 13.76
N GLU A 242 9.28 14.54 14.09
CA GLU A 242 7.94 15.12 14.17
C GLU A 242 7.37 15.35 12.77
N VAL A 243 6.10 15.02 12.60
CA VAL A 243 5.39 15.25 11.33
C VAL A 243 4.65 16.58 11.40
N LEU A 244 4.99 17.49 10.49
CA LEU A 244 4.43 18.83 10.41
C LEU A 244 3.55 18.98 9.17
N SER A 245 2.58 19.89 9.26
CA SER A 245 1.74 20.32 8.14
C SER A 245 2.24 21.57 7.43
N GLU A 246 3.28 22.20 7.97
CA GLU A 246 3.94 23.39 7.44
C GLU A 246 5.44 23.14 7.27
N PRO A 247 6.08 23.81 6.30
CA PRO A 247 7.51 23.60 6.08
C PRO A 247 8.33 23.99 7.33
N PRO A 248 9.24 23.13 7.78
CA PRO A 248 10.14 23.46 8.87
C PRO A 248 11.09 24.61 8.46
N ARG A 249 11.58 25.37 9.45
CA ARG A 249 12.52 26.49 9.20
C ARG A 249 13.84 26.05 8.54
N ALA A 250 14.27 24.82 8.83
CA ALA A 250 15.40 24.18 8.17
C ALA A 250 14.90 23.00 7.33
N ALA A 251 15.39 22.89 6.10
CA ALA A 251 15.13 21.70 5.28
C ALA A 251 15.72 20.47 5.97
N TRP A 252 14.92 19.41 6.07
CA TRP A 252 15.42 18.13 6.55
C TRP A 252 16.51 17.62 5.61
N ALA A 253 17.66 17.36 6.17
CA ALA A 253 18.76 16.69 5.48
C ALA A 253 19.09 15.42 6.28
N TRP A 254 19.44 14.36 5.57
CA TRP A 254 19.96 13.18 6.23
C TRP A 254 21.23 13.55 7.00
N SER A 255 21.25 13.32 8.28
CA SER A 255 22.43 13.52 9.14
C SER A 255 22.72 12.27 9.95
N GLU A 256 23.98 12.12 10.40
CA GLU A 256 24.38 11.05 11.31
C GLU A 256 23.61 11.08 12.64
N GLY A 257 23.15 12.26 13.04
CA GLY A 257 22.38 12.49 14.26
C GLY A 257 20.88 12.26 14.12
N ALA A 258 20.38 11.85 12.93
CA ALA A 258 18.97 11.55 12.78
C ALA A 258 18.53 10.46 13.78
N ALA A 259 17.54 10.77 14.62
CA ALA A 259 17.06 9.86 15.62
C ALA A 259 16.21 8.75 14.97
N GLU A 260 16.22 7.56 15.57
CA GLU A 260 15.22 6.53 15.27
C GLU A 260 13.84 7.05 15.67
N VAL A 261 12.86 6.97 14.75
CA VAL A 261 11.51 7.45 14.99
C VAL A 261 10.55 6.28 14.96
N PRO A 262 10.14 5.77 16.13
CA PRO A 262 9.14 4.71 16.19
C PRO A 262 7.84 5.14 15.52
N GLN A 263 7.23 4.23 14.76
CA GLN A 263 5.93 4.44 14.11
C GLN A 263 5.83 5.62 13.14
N VAL A 264 6.97 6.16 12.67
CA VAL A 264 6.99 7.30 11.74
C VAL A 264 6.15 7.05 10.49
N GLN A 265 6.14 5.83 9.96
CA GLN A 265 5.29 5.48 8.81
C GLN A 265 3.81 5.72 9.11
N GLN A 266 3.35 5.38 10.32
CA GLN A 266 1.95 5.60 10.71
C GLN A 266 1.62 7.09 10.81
N ALA A 267 2.50 7.88 11.41
CA ALA A 267 2.35 9.32 11.55
C ALA A 267 2.31 10.02 10.17
N LEU A 268 3.27 9.71 9.29
CA LEU A 268 3.31 10.23 7.93
C LEU A 268 2.08 9.83 7.11
N THR A 269 1.66 8.55 7.21
CA THR A 269 0.45 8.07 6.52
C THR A 269 -0.78 8.83 6.98
N LYS A 270 -0.91 9.06 8.29
CA LYS A 270 -2.04 9.82 8.86
C LYS A 270 -2.08 11.25 8.33
N ALA A 271 -0.94 11.95 8.36
CA ALA A 271 -0.83 13.32 7.86
C ALA A 271 -1.18 13.41 6.37
N LEU A 272 -0.68 12.46 5.58
CA LEU A 272 -0.97 12.38 4.15
C LEU A 272 -2.47 12.13 3.88
N ASP A 273 -3.10 11.21 4.63
CA ASP A 273 -4.54 10.95 4.56
C ASP A 273 -5.36 12.21 4.88
N GLU A 274 -4.96 12.99 5.90
CA GLU A 274 -5.60 14.24 6.30
C GLU A 274 -5.50 15.32 5.22
N LYS A 275 -4.30 15.51 4.63
CA LYS A 275 -4.09 16.45 3.52
C LYS A 275 -4.93 16.09 2.30
N ARG A 276 -4.98 14.81 1.94
CA ARG A 276 -5.78 14.32 0.79
C ARG A 276 -7.27 14.43 1.02
N SER A 277 -7.72 14.12 2.23
CA SER A 277 -9.12 14.34 2.61
C SER A 277 -9.49 15.81 2.47
N SER A 278 -8.65 16.71 2.99
CA SER A 278 -8.87 18.15 2.88
C SER A 278 -8.89 18.63 1.42
N ALA A 279 -7.93 18.19 0.62
CA ALA A 279 -7.85 18.54 -0.79
C ALA A 279 -9.05 18.01 -1.61
N LEU A 280 -9.55 16.81 -1.30
CA LEU A 280 -10.76 16.28 -1.91
C LEU A 280 -11.97 17.14 -1.53
N LEU A 281 -12.17 17.38 -0.24
CA LEU A 281 -13.33 18.15 0.25
C LEU A 281 -13.40 19.57 -0.33
N GLN A 282 -12.24 20.18 -0.65
CA GLN A 282 -12.21 21.49 -1.32
C GLN A 282 -12.70 21.45 -2.76
N LYS A 283 -12.52 20.33 -3.47
CA LYS A 283 -12.91 20.15 -4.87
C LYS A 283 -14.37 19.74 -5.07
N LEU A 284 -14.99 19.22 -4.01
CA LEU A 284 -16.35 18.70 -4.06
C LEU A 284 -17.40 19.80 -3.96
N SER A 285 -18.57 19.58 -4.56
CA SER A 285 -19.78 20.38 -4.31
C SER A 285 -20.12 20.41 -2.82
N PRO A 286 -20.85 21.42 -2.33
CA PRO A 286 -21.29 21.45 -0.93
C PRO A 286 -22.05 20.19 -0.52
N GLU A 287 -22.86 19.64 -1.40
CA GLU A 287 -23.66 18.44 -1.20
C GLU A 287 -22.74 17.19 -1.10
N ASP A 288 -21.91 16.91 -2.10
CA ASP A 288 -20.99 15.78 -2.07
C ASP A 288 -20.00 15.85 -0.91
N ARG A 289 -19.58 17.08 -0.55
CA ARG A 289 -18.74 17.32 0.64
C ARG A 289 -19.43 16.89 1.92
N SER A 290 -20.70 17.24 2.08
CA SER A 290 -21.51 16.85 3.24
C SER A 290 -21.69 15.34 3.28
N TRP A 291 -21.92 14.73 2.12
CA TRP A 291 -22.05 13.30 1.98
C TRP A 291 -20.76 12.56 2.36
N VAL A 292 -19.62 12.94 1.80
CA VAL A 292 -18.31 12.33 2.13
C VAL A 292 -17.99 12.45 3.62
N ARG A 293 -18.31 13.60 4.23
CA ARG A 293 -18.16 13.80 5.70
C ARG A 293 -19.05 12.84 6.50
N SER A 294 -20.29 12.65 6.09
CA SER A 294 -21.20 11.71 6.76
C SER A 294 -20.72 10.27 6.67
N CYS A 295 -20.15 9.89 5.50
CA CYS A 295 -19.51 8.59 5.30
C CYS A 295 -18.26 8.36 6.18
N GLY A 296 -17.62 9.43 6.67
CA GLY A 296 -16.50 9.38 7.60
C GLY A 296 -16.90 9.36 9.08
N GLY A 297 -18.20 9.46 9.40
CA GLY A 297 -18.72 9.44 10.77
C GLY A 297 -18.38 8.16 11.54
N ARG A 298 -18.48 8.23 12.86
CA ARG A 298 -18.22 7.09 13.74
C ARG A 298 -19.15 5.92 13.36
N GLY A 299 -18.57 4.78 13.01
CA GLY A 299 -19.32 3.58 12.61
C GLY A 299 -19.82 3.56 11.16
N ALA A 300 -19.82 4.67 10.42
CA ALA A 300 -20.33 4.77 9.06
C ALA A 300 -19.63 3.85 8.05
N GLY A 301 -18.40 3.40 8.35
CA GLY A 301 -17.65 2.45 7.53
C GLY A 301 -17.57 1.05 8.14
N ALA A 302 -18.26 0.74 9.24
CA ALA A 302 -18.16 -0.55 9.93
C ALA A 302 -18.54 -1.72 9.02
N TRP A 303 -19.59 -1.60 8.23
CA TRP A 303 -20.08 -2.59 7.30
C TRP A 303 -19.04 -3.03 6.24
N LEU A 304 -18.11 -2.16 5.90
CA LEU A 304 -16.97 -2.48 5.01
C LEU A 304 -15.91 -3.36 5.68
N ASN A 305 -15.86 -3.40 7.02
CA ASN A 305 -14.93 -4.22 7.79
C ASN A 305 -15.55 -5.52 8.30
N THR A 306 -16.87 -5.65 8.18
CA THR A 306 -17.59 -6.81 8.72
C THR A 306 -17.39 -8.00 7.79
N ALA A 307 -16.81 -9.08 8.32
CA ALA A 307 -16.78 -10.37 7.62
C ALA A 307 -18.18 -10.97 7.67
N PRO A 308 -18.74 -11.42 6.52
CA PRO A 308 -20.08 -11.96 6.45
C PRO A 308 -20.14 -13.41 6.98
N THR A 309 -19.96 -13.58 8.28
CA THR A 309 -19.91 -14.90 8.95
C THR A 309 -21.27 -15.39 9.40
N THR A 310 -22.20 -14.47 9.66
CA THR A 310 -23.60 -14.77 10.03
C THR A 310 -24.56 -14.15 9.04
N GLU A 311 -25.80 -14.62 9.00
CA GLU A 311 -26.83 -14.10 8.09
C GLU A 311 -27.11 -12.60 8.29
N VAL A 312 -26.98 -12.10 9.53
CA VAL A 312 -27.20 -10.68 9.86
C VAL A 312 -26.07 -9.80 9.33
N GLU A 313 -24.90 -10.34 9.11
CA GLU A 313 -23.70 -9.63 8.61
C GLU A 313 -23.60 -9.66 7.09
N LYS A 314 -24.40 -10.49 6.43
CA LYS A 314 -24.39 -10.62 4.97
C LYS A 314 -25.23 -9.54 4.31
N PHE A 315 -24.65 -8.91 3.32
CA PHE A 315 -25.39 -8.09 2.37
C PHE A 315 -25.71 -8.88 1.12
N ALA A 316 -26.91 -8.73 0.58
CA ALA A 316 -27.14 -9.12 -0.81
C ALA A 316 -26.18 -8.32 -1.72
N ASP A 317 -25.66 -8.97 -2.75
CA ASP A 317 -24.65 -8.35 -3.64
C ASP A 317 -25.15 -7.02 -4.25
N GLY A 318 -26.46 -6.96 -4.62
CA GLY A 318 -27.06 -5.75 -5.15
C GLY A 318 -27.07 -4.60 -4.16
N ASP A 319 -27.45 -4.86 -2.91
CA ASP A 319 -27.50 -3.88 -1.84
C ASP A 319 -26.11 -3.40 -1.46
N PHE A 320 -25.14 -4.31 -1.42
CA PHE A 320 -23.74 -3.96 -1.17
C PHE A 320 -23.18 -3.07 -2.27
N CYS A 321 -23.43 -3.41 -3.54
CA CYS A 321 -23.02 -2.57 -4.67
C CYS A 321 -23.67 -1.19 -4.60
N ALA A 322 -24.98 -1.11 -4.30
CA ALA A 322 -25.68 0.15 -4.14
C ALA A 322 -25.07 1.00 -3.00
N ALA A 323 -24.80 0.38 -1.85
CA ALA A 323 -24.17 1.05 -0.72
C ALA A 323 -22.76 1.59 -1.08
N VAL A 324 -21.96 0.84 -1.86
CA VAL A 324 -20.63 1.31 -2.33
C VAL A 324 -20.80 2.46 -3.34
N ARG A 325 -21.76 2.37 -4.29
CA ARG A 325 -22.07 3.45 -5.23
C ARG A 325 -22.43 4.73 -4.49
N THR A 326 -23.39 4.64 -3.57
CA THR A 326 -23.84 5.75 -2.74
C THR A 326 -22.66 6.37 -1.97
N ARG A 327 -21.83 5.53 -1.35
CA ARG A 327 -20.64 6.01 -0.63
C ARG A 327 -19.66 6.80 -1.52
N LEU A 328 -19.52 6.42 -2.78
CA LEU A 328 -18.66 7.07 -3.76
C LEU A 328 -19.38 8.18 -4.56
N CYS A 329 -20.55 8.63 -4.12
CA CYS A 329 -21.33 9.65 -4.81
C CYS A 329 -21.68 9.30 -6.26
N GLN A 330 -21.84 7.99 -6.58
CA GLN A 330 -22.36 7.55 -7.88
C GLN A 330 -23.88 7.47 -7.86
N GLU A 331 -24.47 7.59 -9.02
CA GLU A 331 -25.93 7.43 -9.17
C GLU A 331 -26.33 5.98 -8.90
N VAL A 332 -27.39 5.82 -8.12
CA VAL A 332 -27.90 4.50 -7.69
C VAL A 332 -29.25 4.19 -8.34
N SER A 333 -29.99 5.23 -8.70
CA SER A 333 -31.34 5.12 -9.22
C SER A 333 -31.44 5.71 -10.62
N PRO A 334 -32.14 5.06 -11.56
CA PRO A 334 -32.49 5.69 -12.83
C PRO A 334 -33.34 6.95 -12.56
N PRO A 335 -33.18 8.01 -13.38
CA PRO A 335 -33.99 9.22 -13.24
C PRO A 335 -35.49 8.87 -13.35
N GLY A 336 -36.29 9.45 -12.47
CA GLY A 336 -37.75 9.27 -12.48
C GLY A 336 -38.30 8.10 -11.65
N LEU A 337 -37.44 7.34 -10.94
CA LEU A 337 -37.92 6.38 -9.94
C LEU A 337 -38.65 7.13 -8.81
N ARG A 338 -39.71 6.49 -8.31
CA ARG A 338 -40.47 6.99 -7.17
C ARG A 338 -40.16 6.19 -5.91
N CYS A 339 -40.19 6.85 -4.77
CA CYS A 339 -40.01 6.21 -3.48
C CYS A 339 -41.16 5.23 -3.23
N SER A 340 -40.82 3.96 -2.96
CA SER A 340 -41.80 2.91 -2.61
C SER A 340 -41.92 2.71 -1.09
N ASN A 341 -41.36 3.61 -0.29
CA ASN A 341 -41.35 3.48 1.16
C ASN A 341 -42.78 3.63 1.72
N THR A 342 -43.32 2.57 2.29
CA THR A 342 -44.64 2.54 2.92
C THR A 342 -44.60 2.94 4.40
N HIS A 343 -43.43 3.01 5.05
CA HIS A 343 -43.29 3.32 6.46
C HIS A 343 -43.47 4.82 6.81
N LEU A 344 -43.28 5.71 5.83
CA LEU A 344 -43.57 7.16 6.04
C LEU A 344 -45.04 7.49 5.98
N SER A 345 -45.90 6.51 5.67
CA SER A 345 -47.32 6.71 5.49
C SER A 345 -48.18 6.51 6.79
N GLU A 346 -47.57 6.17 7.91
CA GLU A 346 -48.32 5.97 9.18
C GLU A 346 -49.05 7.22 9.70
N SER A 347 -48.74 8.39 9.14
CA SER A 347 -49.46 9.63 9.48
C SER A 347 -50.44 10.11 8.41
N ARG A 348 -50.52 9.49 7.22
CA ARG A 348 -51.42 9.88 6.12
C ARG A 348 -51.87 8.64 5.30
N THR A 349 -53.08 8.20 5.59
CA THR A 349 -53.89 7.34 4.68
C THR A 349 -53.15 6.35 3.74
N GLY A 350 -52.41 5.39 4.29
CA GLY A 350 -52.12 4.10 3.70
C GLY A 350 -51.50 3.99 2.29
N GLY A 351 -50.82 5.02 1.76
CA GLY A 351 -50.18 5.00 0.44
C GLY A 351 -48.67 5.02 0.51
N ALA A 352 -48.00 4.49 -0.52
CA ALA A 352 -46.55 4.65 -0.71
C ALA A 352 -46.21 6.17 -0.82
N CYS A 353 -45.01 6.55 -0.40
CA CYS A 353 -44.52 7.94 -0.44
C CYS A 353 -44.64 8.57 -1.83
N ALA A 354 -44.38 7.80 -2.91
CA ALA A 354 -44.48 8.22 -4.29
C ALA A 354 -43.75 9.48 -4.72
N GLU A 355 -42.93 10.06 -3.84
CA GLU A 355 -42.02 11.19 -4.14
C GLU A 355 -40.98 10.75 -5.18
N SER A 356 -40.62 11.67 -6.06
CA SER A 356 -39.58 11.42 -7.05
C SER A 356 -38.22 11.31 -6.36
N LEU A 357 -37.53 10.22 -6.56
CA LEU A 357 -36.15 10.06 -6.10
C LEU A 357 -35.23 10.82 -7.04
N ASP A 358 -34.22 11.48 -6.47
CA ASP A 358 -33.09 11.95 -7.24
C ASP A 358 -32.21 10.77 -7.74
N THR A 359 -31.22 11.05 -8.56
CA THR A 359 -30.33 10.02 -9.08
C THR A 359 -29.46 9.36 -7.99
N LYS A 360 -29.37 9.96 -6.81
CA LYS A 360 -28.70 9.41 -5.63
C LYS A 360 -29.64 8.58 -4.74
N GLY A 361 -30.92 8.45 -5.11
CA GLY A 361 -31.90 7.69 -4.37
C GLY A 361 -32.42 8.40 -3.10
N THR A 362 -32.26 9.73 -3.03
CA THR A 362 -32.79 10.57 -1.95
C THR A 362 -34.01 11.39 -2.40
N HIS A 363 -34.80 11.85 -1.49
CA HIS A 363 -35.89 12.77 -1.73
C HIS A 363 -36.08 13.75 -0.55
#